data_09896f70cea7886701e26b1d190b331b
#
_entry.id   09896f70cea7886701e26b1d190b331b
#
_cell.length_a   1.000
_cell.length_b   1.000
_cell.length_c   1.000
_cell.angle_alpha   90.00
_cell.angle_beta   90.00
_cell.angle_gamma   90.00
#
_symmetry.space_group_name_H-M   'P 1'
#
loop_
_entity.id
_entity.type
_entity.pdbx_description
1 polymer ?
#
loop_
_entity_poly.entity_id
_entity_poly.type
_entity_poly.pdbx_seq_one_letter_code
_entity_poly.pdbx_strand_id
1 'polypeptide(L)'
;MPLARAALLGCAVPTGAGSFLHEEGLKSDSTVAVFGTGGIGLNAIQAASYRGAKIIIAVDVHEEKLELARTFGATHTINATKTDPVAAIKKLTNNGADFTFESAGLIKTMEQAYDAASDTVGKVILAGVNPAAEKMSIDPHALHFGKVLTGTAGGFSTPAEDYPKYVDLYLEGRWKLDELVTHTFTLDEINDAADMLKSGKAGRVLIDLT
;
A
#
# COMPACT_ATOMS: atom_id res chain seq x y z
N MET A 1 10.40 13.03 -17.73
CA MET A 1 9.17 12.42 -17.20
C MET A 1 7.96 13.23 -17.62
N PRO A 2 6.87 12.62 -18.13
CA PRO A 2 5.63 13.33 -18.45
C PRO A 2 4.98 13.94 -17.21
N LEU A 3 4.40 15.17 -17.33
CA LEU A 3 3.79 15.88 -16.20
C LEU A 3 2.64 15.08 -15.56
N ALA A 4 1.83 14.40 -16.38
CA ALA A 4 0.75 13.53 -15.90
C ALA A 4 1.24 12.42 -14.96
N ARG A 5 2.48 11.95 -15.09
CA ARG A 5 3.10 10.97 -14.20
C ARG A 5 3.79 11.65 -13.02
N ALA A 6 4.35 12.83 -13.23
CA ALA A 6 4.93 13.63 -12.14
C ALA A 6 3.88 14.01 -11.08
N ALA A 7 2.63 14.23 -11.47
CA ALA A 7 1.51 14.50 -10.55
C ALA A 7 1.32 13.41 -9.48
N LEU A 8 1.70 12.14 -9.78
CA LEU A 8 1.59 11.03 -8.84
C LEU A 8 2.61 11.10 -7.69
N LEU A 9 3.71 11.84 -7.90
CA LEU A 9 4.77 12.01 -6.89
C LEU A 9 4.35 12.90 -5.72
N GLY A 10 3.23 13.65 -5.85
CA GLY A 10 2.78 14.56 -4.81
C GLY A 10 2.32 13.90 -3.50
N CYS A 11 1.88 12.62 -3.55
CA CYS A 11 1.36 11.93 -2.36
C CYS A 11 1.51 10.41 -2.43
N ALA A 12 0.83 9.75 -3.40
CA ALA A 12 0.65 8.31 -3.36
C ALA A 12 1.96 7.53 -3.52
N VAL A 13 2.83 7.98 -4.42
CA VAL A 13 4.13 7.34 -4.66
C VAL A 13 5.00 7.42 -3.40
N PRO A 14 5.32 8.60 -2.87
CA PRO A 14 6.18 8.68 -1.69
C PRO A 14 5.57 7.96 -0.48
N THR A 15 4.25 8.07 -0.25
CA THR A 15 3.60 7.43 0.89
C THR A 15 3.75 5.91 0.85
N GLY A 16 3.46 5.28 -0.30
CA GLY A 16 3.59 3.83 -0.43
C GLY A 16 5.03 3.37 -0.56
N ALA A 17 5.76 3.98 -1.50
CA ALA A 17 7.13 3.58 -1.81
C ALA A 17 8.10 3.85 -0.64
N GLY A 18 8.06 5.06 -0.08
CA GLY A 18 8.97 5.46 0.98
C GLY A 18 8.84 4.57 2.22
N SER A 19 7.62 4.12 2.54
CA SER A 19 7.38 3.25 3.70
C SER A 19 8.19 1.95 3.66
N PHE A 20 8.58 1.46 2.49
CA PHE A 20 9.40 0.25 2.35
C PHE A 20 10.80 0.52 1.78
N LEU A 21 10.99 1.57 0.98
CA LEU A 21 12.33 1.93 0.51
C LEU A 21 13.24 2.41 1.64
N HIS A 22 12.67 3.09 2.64
CA HIS A 22 13.38 3.54 3.84
C HIS A 22 13.31 2.56 5.01
N GLU A 23 12.64 1.40 4.84
CA GLU A 23 12.51 0.39 5.91
C GLU A 23 13.77 -0.48 5.97
N GLU A 24 14.66 -0.18 6.91
CA GLU A 24 15.94 -0.88 7.06
C GLU A 24 15.76 -2.36 7.43
N GLY A 25 14.66 -2.69 8.14
CA GLY A 25 14.36 -4.07 8.56
C GLY A 25 13.88 -4.98 7.42
N LEU A 26 13.48 -4.44 6.28
CA LEU A 26 13.01 -5.23 5.14
C LEU A 26 14.17 -5.94 4.44
N LYS A 27 14.11 -7.26 4.39
CA LYS A 27 15.13 -8.15 3.79
C LYS A 27 14.52 -8.99 2.66
N SER A 28 15.39 -9.67 1.90
CA SER A 28 14.97 -10.52 0.79
C SER A 28 14.16 -11.77 1.18
N ASP A 29 14.18 -12.16 2.43
CA ASP A 29 13.36 -13.25 2.98
C ASP A 29 12.08 -12.77 3.68
N SER A 30 11.89 -11.46 3.80
CA SER A 30 10.75 -10.85 4.49
C SER A 30 9.42 -11.17 3.83
N THR A 31 8.40 -11.19 4.65
CA THR A 31 6.99 -11.33 4.28
C THR A 31 6.25 -10.02 4.51
N VAL A 32 5.50 -9.56 3.52
CA VAL A 32 4.77 -8.29 3.53
C VAL A 32 3.31 -8.53 3.20
N ALA A 33 2.39 -7.96 3.97
CA ALA A 33 0.96 -7.94 3.65
C ALA A 33 0.46 -6.50 3.55
N VAL A 34 -0.20 -6.16 2.43
CA VAL A 34 -0.70 -4.81 2.13
C VAL A 34 -2.21 -4.84 2.08
N PHE A 35 -2.85 -4.11 2.98
CA PHE A 35 -4.30 -3.93 3.07
C PHE A 35 -4.73 -2.66 2.31
N GLY A 36 -5.53 -2.87 1.26
CA GLY A 36 -5.89 -1.85 0.29
C GLY A 36 -4.88 -1.75 -0.85
N THR A 37 -5.36 -2.02 -2.09
CA THR A 37 -4.55 -1.98 -3.31
C THR A 37 -4.89 -0.77 -4.20
N GLY A 38 -5.14 0.38 -3.57
CA GLY A 38 -5.19 1.68 -4.23
C GLY A 38 -3.80 2.21 -4.57
N GLY A 39 -3.71 3.44 -5.04
CA GLY A 39 -2.44 4.00 -5.49
C GLY A 39 -1.32 4.00 -4.44
N ILE A 40 -1.64 4.13 -3.13
CA ILE A 40 -0.66 4.02 -2.05
C ILE A 40 -0.22 2.57 -1.87
N GLY A 41 -1.17 1.63 -1.75
CA GLY A 41 -0.88 0.21 -1.55
C GLY A 41 -0.12 -0.41 -2.72
N LEU A 42 -0.43 -0.05 -3.97
CA LEU A 42 0.31 -0.52 -5.15
C LEU A 42 1.77 -0.07 -5.13
N ASN A 43 2.04 1.18 -4.69
CA ASN A 43 3.43 1.64 -4.52
C ASN A 43 4.15 0.95 -3.36
N ALA A 44 3.44 0.61 -2.28
CA ALA A 44 4.00 -0.19 -1.19
C ALA A 44 4.36 -1.61 -1.65
N ILE A 45 3.49 -2.26 -2.42
CA ILE A 45 3.73 -3.58 -3.05
C ILE A 45 4.95 -3.50 -3.97
N GLN A 46 5.02 -2.49 -4.83
CA GLN A 46 6.14 -2.30 -5.76
C GLN A 46 7.47 -2.08 -5.02
N ALA A 47 7.44 -1.30 -3.94
CA ALA A 47 8.64 -1.06 -3.11
C ALA A 47 9.10 -2.34 -2.40
N ALA A 48 8.19 -3.11 -1.83
CA ALA A 48 8.50 -4.40 -1.22
C ALA A 48 9.11 -5.37 -2.26
N SER A 49 8.55 -5.40 -3.47
CA SER A 49 9.08 -6.20 -4.60
C SER A 49 10.47 -5.72 -5.04
N TYR A 50 10.64 -4.41 -5.18
CA TYR A 50 11.94 -3.82 -5.54
C TYR A 50 13.03 -4.12 -4.51
N ARG A 51 12.68 -4.15 -3.23
CA ARG A 51 13.55 -4.54 -2.11
C ARG A 51 13.76 -6.06 -2.01
N GLY A 52 13.06 -6.85 -2.82
CA GLY A 52 13.23 -8.29 -2.92
C GLY A 52 12.50 -9.09 -1.84
N ALA A 53 11.45 -8.57 -1.22
CA ALA A 53 10.64 -9.32 -0.27
C ALA A 53 10.14 -10.65 -0.89
N LYS A 54 10.22 -11.74 -0.13
CA LYS A 54 9.95 -13.10 -0.61
C LYS A 54 8.47 -13.37 -0.83
N ILE A 55 7.63 -12.90 0.08
CA ILE A 55 6.18 -13.05 0.04
C ILE A 55 5.56 -11.67 0.14
N ILE A 56 4.78 -11.29 -0.88
CA ILE A 56 4.06 -10.02 -0.92
C ILE A 56 2.59 -10.33 -1.14
N ILE A 57 1.78 -10.08 -0.12
CA ILE A 57 0.35 -10.41 -0.10
C ILE A 57 -0.45 -9.14 -0.26
N ALA A 58 -1.24 -9.04 -1.33
CA ALA A 58 -2.18 -7.96 -1.56
C ALA A 58 -3.57 -8.36 -1.04
N VAL A 59 -4.18 -7.50 -0.23
CA VAL A 59 -5.52 -7.70 0.33
C VAL A 59 -6.43 -6.56 -0.14
N ASP A 60 -7.51 -6.89 -0.83
CA ASP A 60 -8.54 -5.92 -1.25
C ASP A 60 -9.90 -6.63 -1.34
N VAL A 61 -10.97 -5.89 -1.59
CA VAL A 61 -12.32 -6.43 -1.84
C VAL A 61 -12.67 -6.53 -3.33
N HIS A 62 -11.88 -5.91 -4.21
CA HIS A 62 -12.08 -5.84 -5.66
C HIS A 62 -11.09 -6.73 -6.40
N GLU A 63 -11.59 -7.70 -7.18
CA GLU A 63 -10.73 -8.63 -7.95
C GLU A 63 -9.83 -7.92 -8.95
N GLU A 64 -10.35 -6.91 -9.67
CA GLU A 64 -9.59 -6.17 -10.67
C GLU A 64 -8.36 -5.48 -10.06
N LYS A 65 -8.49 -4.98 -8.81
CA LYS A 65 -7.39 -4.36 -8.08
C LYS A 65 -6.38 -5.39 -7.59
N LEU A 66 -6.83 -6.59 -7.25
CA LEU A 66 -5.95 -7.70 -6.88
C LEU A 66 -5.15 -8.19 -8.09
N GLU A 67 -5.76 -8.27 -9.28
CA GLU A 67 -5.03 -8.59 -10.51
C GLU A 67 -4.02 -7.49 -10.87
N LEU A 68 -4.40 -6.22 -10.72
CA LEU A 68 -3.46 -5.12 -10.90
C LEU A 68 -2.29 -5.21 -9.90
N ALA A 69 -2.54 -5.57 -8.65
CA ALA A 69 -1.49 -5.72 -7.64
C ALA A 69 -0.43 -6.78 -8.03
N ARG A 70 -0.81 -7.84 -8.75
CA ARG A 70 0.15 -8.81 -9.29
C ARG A 70 1.14 -8.16 -10.26
N THR A 71 0.67 -7.25 -11.09
CA THR A 71 1.55 -6.54 -12.03
C THR A 71 2.57 -5.64 -11.32
N PHE A 72 2.27 -5.22 -10.09
CA PHE A 72 3.15 -4.43 -9.22
C PHE A 72 4.07 -5.29 -8.34
N GLY A 73 3.96 -6.63 -8.40
CA GLY A 73 4.85 -7.53 -7.71
C GLY A 73 4.24 -8.28 -6.53
N ALA A 74 2.91 -8.24 -6.33
CA ALA A 74 2.26 -9.11 -5.36
C ALA A 74 2.42 -10.59 -5.77
N THR A 75 2.95 -11.40 -4.86
CA THR A 75 3.10 -12.85 -5.06
C THR A 75 1.81 -13.61 -4.76
N HIS A 76 0.99 -13.06 -3.86
CA HIS A 76 -0.30 -13.62 -3.43
C HIS A 76 -1.35 -12.52 -3.36
N THR A 77 -2.60 -12.91 -3.56
CA THR A 77 -3.74 -12.00 -3.44
C THR A 77 -4.82 -12.64 -2.57
N ILE A 78 -5.49 -11.84 -1.75
CA ILE A 78 -6.58 -12.27 -0.88
C ILE A 78 -7.76 -11.32 -1.09
N ASN A 79 -8.88 -11.87 -1.56
CA ASN A 79 -10.13 -11.13 -1.58
C ASN A 79 -10.82 -11.23 -0.21
N ALA A 80 -10.85 -10.12 0.53
CA ALA A 80 -11.36 -10.07 1.90
C ALA A 80 -12.90 -10.24 1.99
N THR A 81 -13.61 -10.25 0.85
CA THR A 81 -15.05 -10.61 0.83
C THR A 81 -15.29 -12.12 0.78
N LYS A 82 -14.27 -12.89 0.38
CA LYS A 82 -14.35 -14.34 0.19
C LYS A 82 -13.61 -15.13 1.26
N THR A 83 -12.60 -14.52 1.87
CA THR A 83 -11.69 -15.22 2.80
C THR A 83 -11.31 -14.28 3.93
N ASP A 84 -11.23 -14.78 5.16
CA ASP A 84 -10.64 -14.03 6.27
C ASP A 84 -9.16 -13.74 5.99
N PRO A 85 -8.77 -12.45 5.82
CA PRO A 85 -7.41 -12.12 5.45
C PRO A 85 -6.39 -12.42 6.56
N VAL A 86 -6.77 -12.30 7.84
CA VAL A 86 -5.87 -12.56 8.96
C VAL A 86 -5.46 -14.02 8.98
N ALA A 87 -6.45 -14.92 8.94
CA ALA A 87 -6.20 -16.35 8.92
C ALA A 87 -5.39 -16.80 7.68
N ALA A 88 -5.71 -16.24 6.52
CA ALA A 88 -5.00 -16.54 5.28
C ALA A 88 -3.54 -16.06 5.30
N ILE A 89 -3.27 -14.84 5.79
CA ILE A 89 -1.91 -14.30 5.92
C ILE A 89 -1.12 -15.16 6.90
N LYS A 90 -1.64 -15.45 8.09
CA LYS A 90 -0.97 -16.30 9.09
C LYS A 90 -0.60 -17.67 8.53
N LYS A 91 -1.47 -18.26 7.71
CA LYS A 91 -1.19 -19.51 7.02
C LYS A 91 -0.05 -19.42 6.01
N LEU A 92 -0.01 -18.33 5.22
CA LEU A 92 1.01 -18.11 4.19
C LEU A 92 2.38 -17.74 4.75
N THR A 93 2.41 -17.12 5.94
CA THR A 93 3.61 -16.53 6.55
C THR A 93 4.08 -17.28 7.79
N ASN A 94 3.53 -18.47 8.06
CA ASN A 94 3.88 -19.28 9.22
C ASN A 94 3.73 -18.50 10.55
N ASN A 95 2.50 -18.01 10.79
CA ASN A 95 2.05 -17.34 12.02
C ASN A 95 2.15 -15.80 12.06
N GLY A 96 2.23 -15.14 10.94
CA GLY A 96 2.13 -13.69 10.81
C GLY A 96 3.20 -13.08 9.91
N ALA A 97 2.85 -12.00 9.24
CA ALA A 97 3.76 -11.29 8.35
C ALA A 97 4.80 -10.47 9.13
N ASP A 98 6.02 -10.36 8.60
CA ASP A 98 7.06 -9.49 9.18
C ASP A 98 6.65 -8.01 9.07
N PHE A 99 5.97 -7.66 7.99
CA PHE A 99 5.44 -6.31 7.77
C PHE A 99 3.99 -6.37 7.33
N THR A 100 3.16 -5.53 7.94
CA THR A 100 1.82 -5.24 7.43
C THR A 100 1.70 -3.75 7.15
N PHE A 101 1.07 -3.40 6.03
CA PHE A 101 0.87 -2.03 5.60
C PHE A 101 -0.61 -1.79 5.35
N GLU A 102 -1.19 -0.80 6.00
CA GLU A 102 -2.59 -0.46 5.88
C GLU A 102 -2.76 0.87 5.15
N SER A 103 -3.53 0.86 4.05
CA SER A 103 -3.76 2.03 3.20
C SER A 103 -5.22 2.23 2.76
N ALA A 104 -6.16 1.44 3.31
CA ALA A 104 -7.58 1.60 3.04
C ALA A 104 -8.23 2.65 3.95
N GLY A 105 -7.67 2.90 5.14
CA GLY A 105 -8.14 3.90 6.08
C GLY A 105 -9.40 3.47 6.87
N LEU A 106 -9.68 2.18 6.96
CA LEU A 106 -10.82 1.65 7.71
C LEU A 106 -10.34 1.04 9.03
N ILE A 107 -11.05 1.28 10.13
CA ILE A 107 -10.69 0.69 11.43
C ILE A 107 -10.56 -0.82 11.33
N LYS A 108 -11.51 -1.48 10.68
CA LYS A 108 -11.46 -2.93 10.46
C LYS A 108 -10.17 -3.41 9.80
N THR A 109 -9.69 -2.71 8.76
CA THR A 109 -8.45 -3.10 8.06
C THR A 109 -7.20 -2.78 8.88
N MET A 110 -7.24 -1.72 9.71
CA MET A 110 -6.18 -1.42 10.67
C MET A 110 -6.04 -2.51 11.73
N GLU A 111 -7.15 -2.96 12.32
CA GLU A 111 -7.19 -4.07 13.28
C GLU A 111 -6.72 -5.38 12.62
N GLN A 112 -7.21 -5.68 11.41
CA GLN A 112 -6.77 -6.84 10.65
C GLN A 112 -5.27 -6.80 10.30
N ALA A 113 -4.73 -5.64 9.96
CA ALA A 113 -3.29 -5.47 9.70
C ALA A 113 -2.47 -5.73 10.96
N TYR A 114 -2.95 -5.25 12.12
CA TYR A 114 -2.32 -5.53 13.41
C TYR A 114 -2.33 -7.02 13.74
N ASP A 115 -3.48 -7.69 13.59
CA ASP A 115 -3.65 -9.10 13.92
C ASP A 115 -2.91 -10.03 12.94
N ALA A 116 -2.71 -9.61 11.68
CA ALA A 116 -2.02 -10.39 10.66
C ALA A 116 -0.49 -10.32 10.76
N ALA A 117 0.05 -9.34 11.48
CA ALA A 117 1.48 -9.23 11.71
C ALA A 117 1.97 -10.24 12.76
N SER A 118 3.22 -10.69 12.64
CA SER A 118 3.88 -11.56 13.63
C SER A 118 3.85 -10.94 15.03
N ASP A 119 3.58 -11.75 16.03
CA ASP A 119 3.47 -11.28 17.42
C ASP A 119 4.83 -10.99 18.08
N THR A 120 5.93 -11.38 17.45
CA THR A 120 7.28 -11.22 18.02
C THR A 120 8.20 -10.29 17.23
N VAL A 121 8.00 -10.18 15.92
CA VAL A 121 8.87 -9.37 15.05
C VAL A 121 8.08 -8.49 14.09
N GLY A 122 6.75 -8.60 14.09
CA GLY A 122 5.89 -7.93 13.12
C GLY A 122 5.89 -6.41 13.29
N LYS A 123 6.01 -5.69 12.17
CA LYS A 123 5.87 -4.24 12.11
C LYS A 123 4.63 -3.86 11.31
N VAL A 124 3.71 -3.18 11.99
CA VAL A 124 2.46 -2.67 11.42
C VAL A 124 2.63 -1.19 11.08
N ILE A 125 2.42 -0.84 9.83
CA ILE A 125 2.55 0.54 9.33
C ILE A 125 1.17 1.02 8.85
N LEU A 126 0.61 2.02 9.52
CA LEU A 126 -0.66 2.64 9.15
C LEU A 126 -0.41 3.87 8.29
N ALA A 127 -0.85 3.85 7.05
CA ALA A 127 -0.82 4.96 6.10
C ALA A 127 -2.24 5.48 5.78
N GLY A 128 -3.25 4.62 5.90
CA GLY A 128 -4.64 4.99 5.73
C GLY A 128 -5.11 5.92 6.86
N VAL A 129 -5.93 6.92 6.50
CA VAL A 129 -6.48 7.88 7.44
C VAL A 129 -7.97 7.62 7.63
N ASN A 130 -8.41 7.42 8.88
CA ASN A 130 -9.83 7.32 9.19
C ASN A 130 -10.40 8.73 9.45
N PRO A 131 -11.28 9.23 8.58
CA PRO A 131 -11.82 10.59 8.71
C PRO A 131 -12.86 10.74 9.83
N ALA A 132 -13.45 9.63 10.29
CA ALA A 132 -14.50 9.66 11.31
C ALA A 132 -13.97 9.73 12.74
N ALA A 133 -12.65 9.74 12.93
CA ALA A 133 -11.97 9.74 14.25
C ALA A 133 -12.45 8.58 15.16
N GLU A 134 -12.81 7.44 14.55
CA GLU A 134 -13.13 6.21 15.25
C GLU A 134 -11.90 5.64 15.96
N LYS A 135 -12.12 4.79 16.94
CA LYS A 135 -11.03 4.18 17.72
C LYS A 135 -10.77 2.77 17.25
N MET A 136 -9.51 2.45 17.05
CA MET A 136 -8.99 1.11 16.83
C MET A 136 -8.87 0.36 18.17
N SER A 137 -9.25 -0.92 18.21
CA SER A 137 -9.10 -1.82 19.35
C SER A 137 -8.07 -2.90 19.03
N ILE A 138 -7.04 -3.02 19.86
CA ILE A 138 -5.97 -4.02 19.71
C ILE A 138 -5.69 -4.72 21.03
N ASP A 139 -5.19 -5.97 20.96
CA ASP A 139 -4.55 -6.61 22.09
C ASP A 139 -3.11 -6.09 22.21
N PRO A 140 -2.76 -5.36 23.29
CA PRO A 140 -1.42 -4.81 23.45
C PRO A 140 -0.37 -5.84 23.84
N HIS A 141 -0.76 -7.09 24.14
CA HIS A 141 0.16 -8.11 24.67
C HIS A 141 1.39 -8.31 23.77
N ALA A 142 1.19 -8.44 22.46
CA ALA A 142 2.28 -8.65 21.49
C ALA A 142 3.28 -7.49 21.42
N LEU A 143 2.89 -6.27 21.79
CA LEU A 143 3.79 -5.10 21.83
C LEU A 143 4.89 -5.28 22.88
N HIS A 144 4.65 -6.03 23.95
CA HIS A 144 5.65 -6.36 24.97
C HIS A 144 6.73 -7.35 24.48
N PHE A 145 6.47 -8.05 23.37
CA PHE A 145 7.34 -9.10 22.84
C PHE A 145 7.99 -8.73 21.49
N GLY A 146 7.88 -7.48 21.07
CA GLY A 146 8.61 -6.99 19.89
C GLY A 146 7.76 -6.61 18.68
N LYS A 147 6.44 -6.86 18.70
CA LYS A 147 5.55 -6.31 17.69
C LYS A 147 5.59 -4.77 17.75
N VAL A 148 5.64 -4.12 16.60
CA VAL A 148 5.66 -2.65 16.48
C VAL A 148 4.40 -2.17 15.76
N LEU A 149 3.72 -1.19 16.33
CA LEU A 149 2.65 -0.44 15.67
C LEU A 149 3.12 1.00 15.45
N THR A 150 3.11 1.44 14.20
CA THR A 150 3.52 2.80 13.82
C THR A 150 2.62 3.36 12.72
N GLY A 151 2.68 4.66 12.51
CA GLY A 151 2.06 5.32 11.36
C GLY A 151 3.11 5.94 10.46
N THR A 152 2.69 6.36 9.27
CA THR A 152 3.52 7.11 8.34
C THR A 152 2.77 8.29 7.75
N ALA A 153 3.46 9.41 7.61
CA ALA A 153 3.03 10.55 6.82
C ALA A 153 4.01 10.72 5.65
N GLY A 154 3.50 10.56 4.41
CA GLY A 154 4.34 10.69 3.22
C GLY A 154 5.43 9.61 3.06
N GLY A 155 5.31 8.44 3.73
CA GLY A 155 6.25 7.33 3.59
C GLY A 155 7.65 7.62 4.15
N PHE A 156 7.77 8.54 5.13
CA PHE A 156 9.05 9.02 5.65
C PHE A 156 9.96 9.66 4.57
N SER A 157 9.38 10.03 3.42
CA SER A 157 10.13 10.56 2.27
C SER A 157 10.61 11.98 2.51
N THR A 158 11.83 12.26 2.08
CA THR A 158 12.41 13.60 1.97
C THR A 158 12.29 14.05 0.52
N PRO A 159 11.33 14.94 0.14
CA PRO A 159 11.02 15.23 -1.26
C PRO A 159 12.23 15.63 -2.11
N ALA A 160 13.13 16.45 -1.56
CA ALA A 160 14.31 16.92 -2.27
C ALA A 160 15.29 15.77 -2.64
N GLU A 161 15.30 14.70 -1.87
CA GLU A 161 16.19 13.55 -2.07
C GLU A 161 15.51 12.40 -2.80
N ASP A 162 14.25 12.14 -2.49
CA ASP A 162 13.56 10.93 -2.93
C ASP A 162 12.82 11.12 -4.26
N TYR A 163 12.25 12.31 -4.53
CA TYR A 163 11.55 12.52 -5.80
C TYR A 163 12.45 12.36 -7.03
N PRO A 164 13.71 12.87 -7.04
CA PRO A 164 14.63 12.54 -8.11
C PRO A 164 14.85 11.04 -8.30
N LYS A 165 14.98 10.28 -7.20
CA LYS A 165 15.15 8.82 -7.27
C LYS A 165 13.92 8.12 -7.88
N TYR A 166 12.71 8.54 -7.53
CA TYR A 166 11.48 7.99 -8.13
C TYR A 166 11.40 8.32 -9.63
N VAL A 167 11.83 9.53 -10.03
CA VAL A 167 11.89 9.92 -11.45
C VAL A 167 12.89 9.05 -12.19
N ASP A 168 14.10 8.86 -11.65
CA ASP A 168 15.14 8.03 -12.26
C ASP A 168 14.67 6.58 -12.42
N LEU A 169 14.10 5.99 -11.37
CA LEU A 169 13.56 4.63 -11.41
C LEU A 169 12.44 4.47 -12.47
N TYR A 170 11.59 5.49 -12.64
CA TYR A 170 10.57 5.48 -13.68
C TYR A 170 11.19 5.57 -15.08
N LEU A 171 12.15 6.48 -15.30
CA LEU A 171 12.82 6.65 -16.59
C LEU A 171 13.64 5.43 -16.98
N GLU A 172 14.18 4.69 -16.01
CA GLU A 172 14.87 3.42 -16.20
C GLU A 172 13.91 2.23 -16.44
N GLY A 173 12.59 2.45 -16.39
CA GLY A 173 11.58 1.38 -16.52
C GLY A 173 11.51 0.42 -15.32
N ARG A 174 12.10 0.81 -14.19
CA ARG A 174 12.18 0.01 -12.95
C ARG A 174 11.05 0.36 -11.95
N TRP A 175 10.27 1.39 -12.23
CA TRP A 175 9.13 1.84 -11.44
C TRP A 175 7.92 2.09 -12.33
N LYS A 176 6.82 1.44 -12.03
CA LYS A 176 5.57 1.55 -12.78
C LYS A 176 4.76 2.72 -12.28
N LEU A 177 4.50 3.69 -13.14
CA LEU A 177 3.61 4.82 -12.89
C LEU A 177 2.48 4.88 -13.92
N ASP A 178 2.71 4.39 -15.13
CA ASP A 178 1.71 4.41 -16.19
C ASP A 178 0.51 3.56 -15.80
N GLU A 179 0.75 2.39 -15.26
CA GLU A 179 -0.26 1.42 -14.84
C GLU A 179 -1.05 1.85 -13.61
N LEU A 180 -0.54 2.82 -12.84
CA LEU A 180 -1.28 3.40 -11.70
C LEU A 180 -2.47 4.23 -12.15
N VAL A 181 -2.36 4.93 -13.30
CA VAL A 181 -3.42 5.78 -13.83
C VAL A 181 -4.43 4.90 -14.55
N THR A 182 -5.51 4.58 -13.87
CA THR A 182 -6.57 3.72 -14.42
C THR A 182 -7.67 4.51 -15.12
N HIS A 183 -7.82 5.78 -14.78
CA HIS A 183 -8.86 6.66 -15.35
C HIS A 183 -8.34 8.08 -15.49
N THR A 184 -8.71 8.72 -16.58
CA THR A 184 -8.43 10.15 -16.84
C THR A 184 -9.73 10.87 -17.15
N PHE A 185 -9.94 12.01 -16.55
CA PHE A 185 -11.11 12.88 -16.73
C PHE A 185 -10.65 14.30 -17.03
N THR A 186 -11.50 15.07 -17.68
CA THR A 186 -11.32 16.52 -17.84
C THR A 186 -11.75 17.26 -16.56
N LEU A 187 -11.44 18.55 -16.47
CA LEU A 187 -11.87 19.36 -15.34
C LEU A 187 -13.41 19.46 -15.24
N ASP A 188 -14.11 19.48 -16.37
CA ASP A 188 -15.58 19.53 -16.39
C ASP A 188 -16.22 18.24 -15.84
N GLU A 189 -15.49 17.12 -15.88
CA GLU A 189 -15.92 15.81 -15.36
C GLU A 189 -15.46 15.55 -13.92
N ILE A 190 -15.07 16.59 -13.16
CA ILE A 190 -14.48 16.45 -11.81
C ILE A 190 -15.40 15.68 -10.83
N ASN A 191 -16.72 15.82 -10.97
CA ASN A 191 -17.67 15.10 -10.12
C ASN A 191 -17.71 13.61 -10.45
N ASP A 192 -17.65 13.24 -11.73
CA ASP A 192 -17.58 11.84 -12.17
C ASP A 192 -16.27 11.19 -11.70
N ALA A 193 -15.17 11.93 -11.77
CA ALA A 193 -13.88 11.53 -11.22
C ALA A 193 -13.94 11.27 -9.71
N ALA A 194 -14.62 12.17 -8.97
CA ALA A 194 -14.81 11.99 -7.52
C ALA A 194 -15.67 10.75 -7.19
N ASP A 195 -16.72 10.50 -7.98
CA ASP A 195 -17.57 9.33 -7.80
C ASP A 195 -16.84 8.03 -8.19
N MET A 196 -16.00 8.07 -9.21
CA MET A 196 -15.08 6.95 -9.52
C MET A 196 -14.16 6.63 -8.34
N LEU A 197 -13.55 7.65 -7.71
CA LEU A 197 -12.71 7.44 -6.51
C LEU A 197 -13.50 6.85 -5.35
N LYS A 198 -14.72 7.37 -5.08
CA LYS A 198 -15.61 6.85 -4.01
C LYS A 198 -16.03 5.40 -4.25
N SER A 199 -16.16 4.98 -5.50
CA SER A 199 -16.49 3.59 -5.85
C SER A 199 -15.44 2.57 -5.39
N GLY A 200 -14.23 3.03 -5.08
CA GLY A 200 -13.08 2.19 -4.69
C GLY A 200 -12.47 1.36 -5.81
N LYS A 201 -12.97 1.47 -7.06
CA LYS A 201 -12.52 0.65 -8.20
C LYS A 201 -11.26 1.19 -8.88
N ALA A 202 -10.98 2.50 -8.77
CA ALA A 202 -9.82 3.11 -9.40
C ALA A 202 -8.52 2.80 -8.67
N GLY A 203 -7.43 2.61 -9.42
CA GLY A 203 -6.06 2.69 -8.92
C GLY A 203 -5.71 4.15 -8.63
N ARG A 204 -5.58 4.96 -9.69
CA ARG A 204 -5.47 6.42 -9.62
C ARG A 204 -6.33 7.06 -10.71
N VAL A 205 -6.97 8.15 -10.34
CA VAL A 205 -7.69 9.05 -11.24
C VAL A 205 -6.81 10.26 -11.51
N LEU A 206 -6.66 10.60 -12.77
CA LEU A 206 -5.97 11.81 -13.24
C LEU A 206 -7.00 12.80 -13.77
N ILE A 207 -6.84 14.08 -13.45
CA ILE A 207 -7.57 15.17 -14.08
C ILE A 207 -6.62 15.82 -15.08
N ASP A 208 -7.02 15.79 -16.36
CA ASP A 208 -6.31 16.48 -17.43
C ASP A 208 -6.82 17.92 -17.50
N LEU A 209 -5.90 18.87 -17.39
CA LEU A 209 -6.20 20.30 -17.40
C LEU A 209 -5.91 20.94 -18.77
N THR A 210 -5.54 20.12 -19.78
CA THR A 210 -5.22 20.62 -21.14
C THR A 210 -6.38 20.48 -22.09
#